data_aae825bb7f3fa9bb7cade8ab99830de1
#
_entry.id   aae825bb7f3fa9bb7cade8ab99830de1
#
_cell.length_a   1.000
_cell.length_b   1.000
_cell.length_c   1.000
_cell.angle_alpha   90.00
_cell.angle_beta   90.00
_cell.angle_gamma   90.00
#
_symmetry.space_group_name_H-M   'P 1'
#
loop_
_entity.id
_entity.type
_entity.pdbx_description
1 polymer ?
#
loop_
_entity_poly.entity_id
_entity_poly.type
_entity_poly.pdbx_seq_one_letter_code
_entity_poly.pdbx_strand_id
1 'polypeptide(L)'
;MNFGPALPELLPGARNAIETCLAIQPGERVALIADRPSQTVAASLAAALDQRQAICEPFLLEDFAPRPITRAPQQILDALGRADAGILCMQPQEGELGARKDIVAVVERRHIRYAHMVGVTPEIMQQGMRADYTMVDRLSEKLLQRMHSARSLTVRTEAGTSLVATFDAKLDWVKTSGLISRRYWSNLPAGEVFTTPAKVDGTFVCDGTAGDHFCGKYGDLQKTPLVLEIKAGRLQKATCDRKDLEAEFWSYCHTDENSDRVGELAFGTNLSLSDMIGVLLQDEKLPGVHLAFGDP
;
A
#
# COMPACT_ATOMS: atom_id res chain seq x y z
N MET A 1 10.47 -18.70 18.11
CA MET A 1 10.78 -17.27 18.25
C MET A 1 9.53 -16.57 18.73
N ASN A 2 9.62 -15.59 19.62
CA ASN A 2 8.46 -14.86 20.16
C ASN A 2 8.66 -13.38 19.90
N PHE A 3 7.71 -12.70 19.25
CA PHE A 3 7.76 -11.25 19.00
C PHE A 3 7.49 -10.41 20.28
N GLY A 4 7.28 -11.03 21.43
CA GLY A 4 6.89 -10.35 22.67
C GLY A 4 5.37 -10.36 22.88
N PRO A 5 4.88 -9.60 23.87
CA PRO A 5 3.46 -9.55 24.19
C PRO A 5 2.68 -8.74 23.12
N ALA A 6 1.50 -9.24 22.76
CA ALA A 6 0.57 -8.50 21.93
C ALA A 6 -0.05 -7.32 22.72
N LEU A 7 -0.25 -6.20 22.03
CA LEU A 7 -0.97 -5.06 22.59
C LEU A 7 -2.49 -5.22 22.37
N PRO A 8 -3.32 -5.11 23.41
CA PRO A 8 -4.77 -5.29 23.29
C PRO A 8 -5.42 -4.39 22.26
N GLU A 9 -4.96 -3.14 22.13
CA GLU A 9 -5.47 -2.15 21.18
C GLU A 9 -5.19 -2.48 19.71
N LEU A 10 -4.21 -3.34 19.43
CA LEU A 10 -3.88 -3.77 18.06
C LEU A 10 -4.62 -5.06 17.66
N LEU A 11 -5.13 -5.83 18.63
CA LEU A 11 -5.79 -7.12 18.36
C LEU A 11 -6.98 -7.02 17.42
N PRO A 12 -7.86 -6.00 17.47
CA PRO A 12 -8.98 -5.92 16.52
C PRO A 12 -8.51 -5.84 15.07
N GLY A 13 -7.49 -5.01 14.76
CA GLY A 13 -6.90 -4.94 13.43
C GLY A 13 -6.18 -6.23 13.03
N ALA A 14 -5.48 -6.86 13.97
CA ALA A 14 -4.80 -8.14 13.73
C ALA A 14 -5.80 -9.26 13.41
N ARG A 15 -6.89 -9.38 14.17
CA ARG A 15 -7.98 -10.34 13.87
C ARG A 15 -8.57 -10.10 12.49
N ASN A 16 -8.85 -8.85 12.14
CA ASN A 16 -9.41 -8.51 10.84
C ASN A 16 -8.45 -8.93 9.69
N ALA A 17 -7.14 -8.70 9.85
CA ALA A 17 -6.14 -9.18 8.90
C ALA A 17 -6.18 -10.72 8.73
N ILE A 18 -6.28 -11.45 9.84
CA ILE A 18 -6.21 -12.92 9.85
C ILE A 18 -7.55 -13.55 9.42
N GLU A 19 -8.66 -13.09 10.00
CA GLU A 19 -9.98 -13.74 9.83
C GLU A 19 -10.70 -13.28 8.57
N THR A 20 -10.65 -11.97 8.26
CA THR A 20 -11.35 -11.37 7.13
C THR A 20 -10.46 -11.29 5.90
N CYS A 21 -9.32 -10.62 6.02
CA CYS A 21 -8.48 -10.34 4.85
C CYS A 21 -7.80 -11.61 4.30
N LEU A 22 -7.11 -12.34 5.15
CA LEU A 22 -6.43 -13.58 4.77
C LEU A 22 -7.33 -14.82 4.87
N ALA A 23 -8.46 -14.74 5.56
CA ALA A 23 -9.40 -15.86 5.78
C ALA A 23 -8.70 -17.15 6.26
N ILE A 24 -7.78 -17.00 7.21
CA ILE A 24 -6.97 -18.12 7.75
C ILE A 24 -7.88 -19.14 8.42
N GLN A 25 -7.64 -20.42 8.14
CA GLN A 25 -8.35 -21.55 8.73
C GLN A 25 -7.51 -22.25 9.81
N PRO A 26 -8.14 -22.91 10.78
CA PRO A 26 -7.43 -23.72 11.77
C PRO A 26 -6.49 -24.74 11.11
N GLY A 27 -5.27 -24.87 11.62
CA GLY A 27 -4.25 -25.77 11.11
C GLY A 27 -3.46 -25.30 9.90
N GLU A 28 -3.83 -24.17 9.27
CA GLU A 28 -3.04 -23.60 8.17
C GLU A 28 -1.70 -23.08 8.65
N ARG A 29 -0.68 -23.23 7.80
CA ARG A 29 0.68 -22.74 8.04
C ARG A 29 0.82 -21.32 7.54
N VAL A 30 1.28 -20.42 8.40
CA VAL A 30 1.48 -19.00 8.06
C VAL A 30 2.91 -18.60 8.36
N ALA A 31 3.64 -18.17 7.34
CA ALA A 31 4.95 -17.52 7.50
C ALA A 31 4.74 -16.05 7.87
N LEU A 32 5.08 -15.68 9.10
CA LEU A 32 4.99 -14.30 9.60
C LEU A 32 6.39 -13.69 9.67
N ILE A 33 6.67 -12.77 8.77
CA ILE A 33 7.97 -12.13 8.59
C ILE A 33 7.86 -10.70 9.12
N ALA A 34 8.76 -10.32 10.02
CA ALA A 34 8.78 -8.99 10.63
C ALA A 34 10.22 -8.46 10.78
N ASP A 35 10.31 -7.15 11.01
CA ASP A 35 11.50 -6.49 11.50
C ASP A 35 11.33 -6.01 12.95
N ARG A 36 12.40 -5.56 13.59
CA ARG A 36 12.35 -5.05 14.98
C ARG A 36 11.40 -3.87 15.14
N PRO A 37 11.40 -2.85 14.27
CA PRO A 37 10.46 -1.73 14.37
C PRO A 37 8.98 -2.14 14.33
N SER A 38 8.63 -3.19 13.57
CA SER A 38 7.25 -3.69 13.44
C SER A 38 6.92 -4.84 14.42
N GLN A 39 7.83 -5.17 15.34
CA GLN A 39 7.70 -6.33 16.23
C GLN A 39 6.41 -6.33 17.05
N THR A 40 5.94 -5.18 17.50
CA THR A 40 4.69 -5.03 18.27
C THR A 40 3.46 -5.38 17.44
N VAL A 41 3.45 -4.98 16.17
CA VAL A 41 2.40 -5.34 15.21
C VAL A 41 2.45 -6.85 14.95
N ALA A 42 3.65 -7.38 14.70
CA ALA A 42 3.85 -8.82 14.47
C ALA A 42 3.42 -9.66 15.68
N ALA A 43 3.68 -9.21 16.92
CA ALA A 43 3.20 -9.88 18.13
C ALA A 43 1.67 -9.99 18.17
N SER A 44 0.98 -8.92 17.75
CA SER A 44 -0.48 -8.90 17.72
C SER A 44 -1.06 -9.79 16.60
N LEU A 45 -0.39 -9.83 15.43
CA LEU A 45 -0.73 -10.76 14.35
C LEU A 45 -0.49 -12.23 14.76
N ALA A 46 0.63 -12.53 15.43
CA ALA A 46 0.91 -13.86 15.96
C ALA A 46 -0.14 -14.31 16.98
N ALA A 47 -0.56 -13.42 17.88
CA ALA A 47 -1.63 -13.71 18.84
C ALA A 47 -2.97 -13.99 18.15
N ALA A 48 -3.31 -13.26 17.08
CA ALA A 48 -4.51 -13.51 16.30
C ALA A 48 -4.43 -14.86 15.54
N LEU A 49 -3.26 -15.23 15.03
CA LEU A 49 -3.02 -16.54 14.40
C LEU A 49 -3.18 -17.69 15.42
N ASP A 50 -2.66 -17.52 16.65
CA ASP A 50 -2.82 -18.50 17.73
C ASP A 50 -4.30 -18.68 18.11
N GLN A 51 -5.04 -17.57 18.27
CA GLN A 51 -6.50 -17.61 18.52
C GLN A 51 -7.26 -18.33 17.41
N ARG A 52 -6.76 -18.23 16.16
CA ARG A 52 -7.34 -18.93 15.00
C ARG A 52 -6.86 -20.39 14.91
N GLN A 53 -6.01 -20.85 15.82
CA GLN A 53 -5.39 -22.19 15.80
C GLN A 53 -4.58 -22.46 14.51
N ALA A 54 -3.96 -21.42 13.94
CA ALA A 54 -3.05 -21.54 12.82
C ALA A 54 -1.64 -21.91 13.30
N ILE A 55 -0.86 -22.53 12.43
CA ILE A 55 0.54 -22.85 12.69
C ILE A 55 1.40 -21.66 12.23
N CYS A 56 1.74 -20.78 13.17
CA CYS A 56 2.58 -19.60 12.88
C CYS A 56 4.05 -20.00 12.86
N GLU A 57 4.75 -19.67 11.78
CA GLU A 57 6.20 -19.76 11.63
C GLU A 57 6.79 -18.34 11.61
N PRO A 58 7.31 -17.81 12.74
CA PRO A 58 7.76 -16.44 12.88
C PRO A 58 9.21 -16.27 12.43
N PHE A 59 9.49 -15.16 11.74
CA PHE A 59 10.81 -14.75 11.28
C PHE A 59 11.07 -13.28 11.64
N LEU A 60 12.22 -12.99 12.23
CA LEU A 60 12.71 -11.63 12.44
C LEU A 60 13.86 -11.40 11.45
N LEU A 61 13.75 -10.38 10.62
CA LEU A 61 14.72 -10.13 9.54
C LEU A 61 16.13 -9.92 10.08
N GLU A 62 16.29 -9.22 11.21
CA GLU A 62 17.57 -8.94 11.83
C GLU A 62 18.26 -10.17 12.43
N ASP A 63 17.57 -11.32 12.54
CA ASP A 63 18.21 -12.57 12.96
C ASP A 63 19.01 -13.24 11.84
N PHE A 64 18.79 -12.82 10.60
CA PHE A 64 19.50 -13.34 9.42
C PHE A 64 20.68 -12.46 9.00
N ALA A 65 20.49 -11.13 9.01
CA ALA A 65 21.51 -10.17 8.65
C ALA A 65 21.16 -8.77 9.17
N PRO A 66 22.14 -7.87 9.34
CA PRO A 66 21.90 -6.45 9.54
C PRO A 66 21.10 -5.88 8.35
N ARG A 67 20.20 -4.94 8.64
CA ARG A 67 19.44 -4.23 7.60
C ARG A 67 20.23 -3.06 7.03
N PRO A 68 20.08 -2.70 5.74
CA PRO A 68 19.09 -3.21 4.79
C PRO A 68 19.45 -4.60 4.23
N ILE A 69 18.44 -5.47 4.09
CA ILE A 69 18.57 -6.80 3.50
C ILE A 69 18.21 -6.71 2.01
N THR A 70 19.21 -6.87 1.13
CA THR A 70 19.04 -6.72 -0.32
C THR A 70 18.43 -7.95 -1.01
N ARG A 71 18.59 -9.14 -0.40
CA ARG A 71 18.02 -10.42 -0.87
C ARG A 71 17.34 -11.14 0.28
N ALA A 72 16.21 -11.76 0.00
CA ALA A 72 15.47 -12.50 1.04
C ALA A 72 16.26 -13.74 1.51
N PRO A 73 16.37 -13.98 2.83
CA PRO A 73 16.98 -15.18 3.37
C PRO A 73 16.32 -16.44 2.86
N GLN A 74 17.12 -17.44 2.48
CA GLN A 74 16.62 -18.68 1.89
C GLN A 74 15.62 -19.41 2.81
N GLN A 75 15.85 -19.40 4.14
CA GLN A 75 14.94 -20.00 5.12
C GLN A 75 13.53 -19.39 5.06
N ILE A 76 13.41 -18.08 4.83
CA ILE A 76 12.13 -17.40 4.67
C ILE A 76 11.45 -17.82 3.36
N LEU A 77 12.21 -17.90 2.26
CA LEU A 77 11.69 -18.35 0.96
C LEU A 77 11.22 -19.81 1.03
N ASP A 78 11.94 -20.67 1.72
CA ASP A 78 11.58 -22.08 1.93
C ASP A 78 10.32 -22.21 2.79
N ALA A 79 10.19 -21.38 3.84
CA ALA A 79 8.99 -21.33 4.68
C ALA A 79 7.76 -20.90 3.86
N LEU A 80 7.85 -19.83 3.10
CA LEU A 80 6.80 -19.40 2.18
C LEU A 80 6.46 -20.46 1.15
N GLY A 81 7.49 -21.21 0.67
CA GLY A 81 7.29 -22.29 -0.29
C GLY A 81 6.40 -23.44 0.19
N ARG A 82 6.25 -23.63 1.53
CA ARG A 82 5.40 -24.65 2.17
C ARG A 82 4.22 -24.10 2.96
N ALA A 83 4.08 -22.77 3.02
CA ALA A 83 2.99 -22.12 3.74
C ALA A 83 1.69 -22.08 2.94
N ASP A 84 0.56 -21.96 3.63
CA ASP A 84 -0.76 -21.67 3.07
C ASP A 84 -0.97 -20.17 2.91
N ALA A 85 -0.30 -19.37 3.76
CA ALA A 85 -0.30 -17.91 3.69
C ALA A 85 1.03 -17.32 4.19
N GLY A 86 1.31 -16.10 3.78
CA GLY A 86 2.43 -15.29 4.25
C GLY A 86 2.01 -13.89 4.68
N ILE A 87 2.73 -13.31 5.62
CA ILE A 87 2.57 -11.93 6.06
C ILE A 87 3.96 -11.31 6.15
N LEU A 88 4.17 -10.18 5.48
CA LEU A 88 5.36 -9.35 5.64
C LEU A 88 4.97 -8.05 6.33
N CYS A 89 5.50 -7.86 7.53
CA CYS A 89 5.23 -6.73 8.41
C CYS A 89 6.55 -6.06 8.76
N MET A 90 6.92 -4.99 8.03
CA MET A 90 8.22 -4.36 8.19
C MET A 90 8.19 -2.87 7.87
N GLN A 91 9.16 -2.11 8.40
CA GLN A 91 9.45 -0.76 7.94
C GLN A 91 10.39 -0.81 6.73
N PRO A 92 10.10 -0.07 5.64
CA PRO A 92 10.94 -0.11 4.46
C PRO A 92 12.29 0.59 4.70
N GLN A 93 13.37 0.03 4.15
CA GLN A 93 14.66 0.70 4.06
C GLN A 93 15.12 0.74 2.60
N GLU A 94 15.92 1.75 2.28
CA GLU A 94 16.53 1.86 0.95
C GLU A 94 17.39 0.63 0.67
N GLY A 95 17.30 0.08 -0.56
CA GLY A 95 18.02 -1.12 -0.98
C GLY A 95 17.26 -2.44 -0.75
N GLU A 96 16.14 -2.48 -0.03
CA GLU A 96 15.41 -3.73 0.30
C GLU A 96 14.39 -4.17 -0.75
N LEU A 97 14.22 -3.42 -1.83
CA LEU A 97 13.28 -3.79 -2.90
C LEU A 97 13.58 -5.18 -3.48
N GLY A 98 14.87 -5.55 -3.59
CA GLY A 98 15.28 -6.88 -4.07
C GLY A 98 14.75 -8.02 -3.19
N ALA A 99 14.90 -7.90 -1.87
CA ALA A 99 14.41 -8.90 -0.92
C ALA A 99 12.87 -9.03 -0.97
N ARG A 100 12.15 -7.91 -1.09
CA ARG A 100 10.68 -7.92 -1.24
C ARG A 100 10.25 -8.58 -2.53
N LYS A 101 10.94 -8.30 -3.64
CA LYS A 101 10.70 -8.98 -4.93
C LYS A 101 10.93 -10.49 -4.86
N ASP A 102 11.99 -10.95 -4.15
CA ASP A 102 12.24 -12.38 -3.93
C ASP A 102 11.07 -13.06 -3.20
N ILE A 103 10.53 -12.42 -2.15
CA ILE A 103 9.36 -12.90 -1.40
C ILE A 103 8.13 -12.98 -2.30
N VAL A 104 7.81 -11.90 -3.00
CA VAL A 104 6.64 -11.84 -3.91
C VAL A 104 6.74 -12.89 -5.01
N ALA A 105 7.93 -13.13 -5.58
CA ALA A 105 8.14 -14.16 -6.59
C ALA A 105 7.81 -15.58 -6.08
N VAL A 106 8.07 -15.89 -4.81
CA VAL A 106 7.66 -17.17 -4.21
C VAL A 106 6.14 -17.20 -4.01
N VAL A 107 5.56 -16.11 -3.50
CA VAL A 107 4.11 -15.96 -3.29
C VAL A 107 3.34 -16.23 -4.58
N GLU A 108 3.73 -15.58 -5.66
CA GLU A 108 3.09 -15.70 -6.98
C GLU A 108 3.27 -17.10 -7.57
N ARG A 109 4.49 -17.64 -7.56
CA ARG A 109 4.76 -19.00 -8.07
C ARG A 109 4.00 -20.07 -7.30
N ARG A 110 3.80 -19.90 -5.99
CA ARG A 110 3.12 -20.86 -5.11
C ARG A 110 1.61 -20.62 -5.00
N HIS A 111 1.13 -19.48 -5.47
CA HIS A 111 -0.27 -19.06 -5.33
C HIS A 111 -0.76 -19.15 -3.88
N ILE A 112 0.02 -18.60 -2.94
CA ILE A 112 -0.37 -18.51 -1.53
C ILE A 112 -1.05 -17.17 -1.25
N ARG A 113 -1.91 -17.12 -0.24
CA ARG A 113 -2.47 -15.86 0.24
C ARG A 113 -1.36 -15.05 0.92
N TYR A 114 -1.26 -13.77 0.58
CA TYR A 114 -0.16 -12.97 1.12
C TYR A 114 -0.59 -11.53 1.40
N ALA A 115 -0.33 -11.12 2.64
CA ALA A 115 -0.50 -9.73 3.09
C ALA A 115 0.84 -9.01 3.08
N HIS A 116 0.92 -7.93 2.30
CA HIS A 116 2.07 -7.04 2.23
C HIS A 116 1.82 -5.83 3.13
N MET A 117 2.44 -5.80 4.32
CA MET A 117 2.23 -4.76 5.34
C MET A 117 3.53 -3.96 5.54
N VAL A 118 4.11 -3.49 4.45
CA VAL A 118 5.35 -2.68 4.47
C VAL A 118 5.00 -1.24 4.80
N GLY A 119 5.61 -0.70 5.86
CA GLY A 119 5.27 0.62 6.42
C GLY A 119 4.15 0.57 7.46
N VAL A 120 3.70 -0.62 7.88
CA VAL A 120 2.63 -0.76 8.88
C VAL A 120 3.07 -0.21 10.24
N THR A 121 2.17 0.53 10.88
CA THR A 121 2.38 1.11 12.21
C THR A 121 1.28 0.64 13.19
N PRO A 122 1.49 0.79 14.50
CA PRO A 122 0.43 0.56 15.48
C PRO A 122 -0.82 1.39 15.21
N GLU A 123 -0.68 2.59 14.69
CA GLU A 123 -1.79 3.49 14.36
C GLU A 123 -2.62 2.93 13.21
N ILE A 124 -1.98 2.44 12.15
CA ILE A 124 -2.64 1.72 11.03
C ILE A 124 -3.46 0.53 11.56
N MET A 125 -2.91 -0.23 12.52
CA MET A 125 -3.63 -1.37 13.12
C MET A 125 -4.87 -0.94 13.92
N GLN A 126 -4.87 0.28 14.43
CA GLN A 126 -6.00 0.86 15.17
C GLN A 126 -7.03 1.55 14.27
N GLN A 127 -6.66 1.91 13.04
CA GLN A 127 -7.53 2.59 12.08
C GLN A 127 -7.79 1.71 10.85
N GLY A 128 -6.97 1.81 9.81
CA GLY A 128 -7.19 1.16 8.52
C GLY A 128 -7.43 -0.34 8.60
N MET A 129 -6.74 -1.02 9.52
CA MET A 129 -6.93 -2.45 9.73
C MET A 129 -8.24 -2.81 10.45
N ARG A 130 -8.98 -1.85 11.00
CA ARG A 130 -10.32 -2.07 11.57
C ARG A 130 -11.47 -1.83 10.58
N ALA A 131 -11.17 -1.51 9.34
CA ALA A 131 -12.18 -1.28 8.31
C ALA A 131 -13.08 -2.51 8.08
N ASP A 132 -14.32 -2.28 7.68
CA ASP A 132 -15.17 -3.34 7.14
C ASP A 132 -14.73 -3.65 5.71
N TYR A 133 -13.82 -4.61 5.57
CA TYR A 133 -13.27 -5.01 4.28
C TYR A 133 -14.32 -5.63 3.34
N THR A 134 -15.45 -6.10 3.86
CA THR A 134 -16.57 -6.52 3.02
C THR A 134 -17.23 -5.31 2.34
N MET A 135 -17.37 -4.20 3.06
CA MET A 135 -17.86 -2.94 2.50
C MET A 135 -16.86 -2.33 1.52
N VAL A 136 -15.58 -2.32 1.89
CA VAL A 136 -14.48 -1.86 0.99
C VAL A 136 -14.51 -2.64 -0.32
N ASP A 137 -14.60 -3.97 -0.26
CA ASP A 137 -14.66 -4.82 -1.45
C ASP A 137 -15.89 -4.53 -2.32
N ARG A 138 -17.06 -4.40 -1.72
CA ARG A 138 -18.31 -4.08 -2.45
C ARG A 138 -18.23 -2.72 -3.17
N LEU A 139 -17.65 -1.71 -2.52
CA LEU A 139 -17.47 -0.39 -3.13
C LEU A 139 -16.47 -0.45 -4.27
N SER A 140 -15.31 -1.07 -4.03
CA SER A 140 -14.25 -1.24 -5.02
C SER A 140 -14.77 -2.00 -6.25
N GLU A 141 -15.56 -3.05 -6.04
CA GLU A 141 -16.18 -3.81 -7.14
C GLU A 141 -17.13 -2.97 -7.98
N LYS A 142 -17.99 -2.18 -7.34
CA LYS A 142 -18.91 -1.27 -8.06
C LYS A 142 -18.16 -0.22 -8.88
N LEU A 143 -17.06 0.31 -8.30
CA LEU A 143 -16.21 1.26 -8.99
C LEU A 143 -15.50 0.61 -10.17
N LEU A 144 -14.88 -0.56 -9.96
CA LEU A 144 -14.22 -1.35 -10.99
C LEU A 144 -15.14 -1.60 -12.20
N GLN A 145 -16.39 -2.04 -11.95
CA GLN A 145 -17.38 -2.29 -13.01
C GLN A 145 -17.68 -1.03 -13.84
N ARG A 146 -17.72 0.14 -13.21
CA ARG A 146 -17.90 1.42 -13.94
C ARG A 146 -16.65 1.79 -14.74
N MET A 147 -15.48 1.58 -14.15
CA MET A 147 -14.21 1.98 -14.77
C MET A 147 -13.82 1.08 -15.95
N HIS A 148 -14.25 -0.18 -16.00
CA HIS A 148 -14.01 -1.06 -17.14
C HIS A 148 -14.50 -0.51 -18.49
N SER A 149 -15.59 0.25 -18.49
CA SER A 149 -16.15 0.87 -19.69
C SER A 149 -15.72 2.32 -19.89
N ALA A 150 -15.05 2.91 -18.91
CA ALA A 150 -14.65 4.30 -18.96
C ALA A 150 -13.56 4.54 -20.02
N ARG A 151 -13.75 5.55 -20.87
CA ARG A 151 -12.75 6.00 -21.85
C ARG A 151 -12.02 7.24 -21.37
N SER A 152 -12.67 8.01 -20.53
CA SER A 152 -12.12 9.21 -19.92
C SER A 152 -12.75 9.46 -18.56
N LEU A 153 -12.04 10.23 -17.76
CA LEU A 153 -12.45 10.70 -16.44
C LEU A 153 -12.11 12.17 -16.30
N THR A 154 -13.00 12.94 -15.70
CA THR A 154 -12.71 14.31 -15.25
C THR A 154 -12.72 14.34 -13.74
N VAL A 155 -11.66 14.86 -13.12
CA VAL A 155 -11.55 15.10 -11.68
C VAL A 155 -11.61 16.59 -11.41
N ARG A 156 -12.44 16.99 -10.45
CA ARG A 156 -12.51 18.38 -9.95
C ARG A 156 -12.65 18.34 -8.44
N THR A 157 -11.93 19.22 -7.76
CA THR A 157 -12.03 19.41 -6.31
C THR A 157 -12.12 20.90 -5.97
N GLU A 158 -12.62 21.21 -4.78
CA GLU A 158 -12.65 22.59 -4.27
C GLU A 158 -11.24 23.15 -4.06
N ALA A 159 -10.26 22.31 -3.78
CA ALA A 159 -8.85 22.69 -3.66
C ALA A 159 -8.23 23.17 -4.98
N GLY A 160 -8.92 22.97 -6.12
CA GLY A 160 -8.48 23.48 -7.42
C GLY A 160 -7.99 22.40 -8.40
N THR A 161 -8.07 21.12 -8.05
CA THR A 161 -7.83 20.06 -9.04
C THR A 161 -8.82 20.19 -10.19
N SER A 162 -8.31 20.20 -11.41
CA SER A 162 -9.09 20.15 -12.64
C SER A 162 -8.29 19.42 -13.71
N LEU A 163 -8.49 18.11 -13.81
CA LEU A 163 -7.76 17.28 -14.76
C LEU A 163 -8.68 16.34 -15.53
N VAL A 164 -8.21 15.92 -16.70
CA VAL A 164 -8.84 14.90 -17.53
C VAL A 164 -7.84 13.78 -17.75
N ALA A 165 -8.24 12.57 -17.46
CA ALA A 165 -7.51 11.35 -17.79
C ALA A 165 -8.22 10.56 -18.89
N THR A 166 -7.47 9.95 -19.79
CA THR A 166 -7.99 8.99 -20.79
C THR A 166 -7.34 7.63 -20.58
N PHE A 167 -8.06 6.58 -20.93
CA PHE A 167 -7.66 5.20 -20.66
C PHE A 167 -7.57 4.38 -21.96
N ASP A 168 -6.59 3.49 -22.04
CA ASP A 168 -6.49 2.49 -23.10
C ASP A 168 -7.20 1.21 -22.63
N ALA A 169 -8.05 0.66 -23.48
CA ALA A 169 -8.76 -0.60 -23.21
C ALA A 169 -7.81 -1.82 -23.04
N LYS A 170 -6.55 -1.68 -23.37
CA LYS A 170 -5.51 -2.71 -23.18
C LYS A 170 -4.92 -2.71 -21.78
N LEU A 171 -5.12 -1.64 -21.01
CA LEU A 171 -4.63 -1.51 -19.64
C LEU A 171 -5.78 -1.84 -18.68
N ASP A 172 -5.56 -2.83 -17.85
CA ASP A 172 -6.57 -3.28 -16.90
C ASP A 172 -6.71 -2.31 -15.73
N TRP A 173 -7.93 -2.24 -15.22
CA TRP A 173 -8.19 -1.67 -13.90
C TRP A 173 -7.97 -2.76 -12.85
N VAL A 174 -7.21 -2.42 -11.82
CA VAL A 174 -6.86 -3.31 -10.72
C VAL A 174 -7.65 -2.91 -9.47
N LYS A 175 -8.13 -3.89 -8.73
CA LYS A 175 -8.81 -3.72 -7.45
C LYS A 175 -7.96 -4.34 -6.33
N THR A 176 -7.64 -3.57 -5.30
CA THR A 176 -7.08 -4.05 -4.06
C THR A 176 -8.01 -3.69 -2.91
N SER A 177 -8.80 -4.66 -2.47
CA SER A 177 -9.87 -4.45 -1.48
C SER A 177 -9.60 -5.05 -0.11
N GLY A 178 -8.44 -5.68 0.07
CA GLY A 178 -8.07 -6.35 1.30
C GLY A 178 -8.62 -7.78 1.45
N LEU A 179 -9.54 -8.23 0.60
CA LEU A 179 -9.92 -9.64 0.54
C LEU A 179 -8.90 -10.40 -0.31
N ILE A 180 -7.97 -11.06 0.37
CA ILE A 180 -6.82 -11.72 -0.24
C ILE A 180 -7.20 -13.14 -0.66
N SER A 181 -6.77 -13.53 -1.86
CA SER A 181 -6.99 -14.87 -2.39
C SER A 181 -5.67 -15.52 -2.84
N ARG A 182 -5.72 -16.77 -3.26
CA ARG A 182 -4.57 -17.45 -3.87
C ARG A 182 -4.16 -16.87 -5.24
N ARG A 183 -5.00 -16.02 -5.84
CA ARG A 183 -4.74 -15.38 -7.13
C ARG A 183 -4.19 -13.97 -6.98
N TYR A 184 -4.56 -13.30 -5.90
CA TYR A 184 -4.25 -11.89 -5.68
C TYR A 184 -3.78 -11.69 -4.25
N TRP A 185 -2.54 -11.31 -4.08
CA TRP A 185 -2.03 -10.76 -2.84
C TRP A 185 -2.38 -9.27 -2.75
N SER A 186 -2.29 -8.68 -1.59
CA SER A 186 -2.65 -7.27 -1.39
C SER A 186 -1.79 -6.61 -0.34
N ASN A 187 -1.62 -5.30 -0.47
CA ASN A 187 -1.25 -4.47 0.66
C ASN A 187 -2.35 -4.54 1.73
N LEU A 188 -1.97 -4.41 2.99
CA LEU A 188 -2.88 -4.18 4.10
C LEU A 188 -2.34 -3.04 4.97
N PRO A 189 -3.16 -2.01 5.28
CA PRO A 189 -4.57 -1.83 4.88
C PRO A 189 -4.73 -1.70 3.36
N ALA A 190 -5.96 -1.90 2.90
CA ALA A 190 -6.32 -1.86 1.49
C ALA A 190 -7.58 -1.03 1.27
N GLY A 191 -7.94 -0.86 0.01
CA GLY A 191 -9.12 -0.15 -0.42
C GLY A 191 -8.80 0.85 -1.53
N GLU A 192 -8.54 0.35 -2.74
CA GLU A 192 -8.34 1.19 -3.92
C GLU A 192 -8.69 0.47 -5.21
N VAL A 193 -8.96 1.28 -6.24
CA VAL A 193 -9.09 0.84 -7.62
C VAL A 193 -8.23 1.75 -8.48
N PHE A 194 -7.31 1.19 -9.24
CA PHE A 194 -6.30 1.94 -9.98
C PHE A 194 -6.03 1.39 -11.37
N THR A 195 -5.41 2.21 -12.21
CA THR A 195 -4.88 1.84 -13.52
C THR A 195 -3.78 2.79 -13.93
N THR A 196 -2.99 2.41 -14.93
CA THR A 196 -2.12 3.32 -15.66
C THR A 196 -2.96 4.11 -16.66
N PRO A 197 -3.00 5.46 -16.58
CA PRO A 197 -3.72 6.26 -17.57
C PRO A 197 -2.92 6.35 -18.88
N ALA A 198 -3.62 6.30 -20.02
CA ALA A 198 -2.99 6.53 -21.33
C ALA A 198 -2.51 8.00 -21.48
N LYS A 199 -3.27 8.93 -20.91
CA LYS A 199 -2.96 10.35 -20.92
C LYS A 199 -3.64 11.06 -19.74
N VAL A 200 -2.95 12.05 -19.18
CA VAL A 200 -3.48 12.96 -18.17
C VAL A 200 -3.13 14.39 -18.58
N ASP A 201 -4.12 15.28 -18.55
CA ASP A 201 -3.95 16.71 -18.81
C ASP A 201 -4.70 17.54 -17.77
N GLY A 202 -4.09 18.60 -17.29
CA GLY A 202 -4.71 19.57 -16.38
C GLY A 202 -3.90 19.84 -15.14
N THR A 203 -4.58 20.30 -14.10
CA THR A 203 -3.99 20.64 -12.81
C THR A 203 -4.42 19.64 -11.76
N PHE A 204 -3.47 19.12 -11.01
CA PHE A 204 -3.70 18.31 -9.82
C PHE A 204 -3.20 19.06 -8.59
N VAL A 205 -4.03 19.21 -7.58
CA VAL A 205 -3.69 19.81 -6.30
C VAL A 205 -3.56 18.66 -5.29
N CYS A 206 -2.33 18.42 -4.85
CA CYS A 206 -2.05 17.47 -3.78
C CYS A 206 -2.14 18.23 -2.45
N ASP A 207 -3.23 18.03 -1.75
CA ASP A 207 -3.53 18.60 -0.42
C ASP A 207 -3.54 17.52 0.68
N GLY A 208 -3.06 16.32 0.34
CA GLY A 208 -2.98 15.17 1.22
C GLY A 208 -1.53 14.77 1.52
N THR A 209 -1.21 13.52 1.21
CA THR A 209 0.07 12.87 1.46
C THR A 209 0.86 12.76 0.16
N ALA A 210 2.10 13.23 0.11
CA ALA A 210 2.94 13.21 -1.08
C ALA A 210 3.97 12.07 -1.09
N GLY A 211 3.62 10.89 -0.59
CA GLY A 211 4.51 9.73 -0.46
C GLY A 211 5.36 9.76 0.82
N ASP A 212 5.89 8.61 1.22
CA ASP A 212 6.57 8.43 2.51
C ASP A 212 7.81 9.32 2.63
N HIS A 213 8.58 9.51 1.55
CA HIS A 213 9.76 10.37 1.54
C HIS A 213 9.41 11.82 1.93
N PHE A 214 8.35 12.38 1.33
CA PHE A 214 7.95 13.76 1.61
C PHE A 214 7.17 13.88 2.93
N CYS A 215 6.35 12.89 3.28
CA CYS A 215 5.59 12.89 4.53
C CYS A 215 6.49 12.87 5.75
N GLY A 216 7.57 12.08 5.73
CA GLY A 216 8.55 12.05 6.80
C GLY A 216 9.25 13.39 7.04
N LYS A 217 9.35 14.25 6.01
CA LYS A 217 10.04 15.53 6.06
C LYS A 217 9.11 16.73 6.19
N TYR A 218 7.97 16.69 5.54
CA TYR A 218 7.08 17.85 5.37
C TYR A 218 5.71 17.67 6.04
N GLY A 219 5.35 16.44 6.46
CA GLY A 219 4.03 16.10 6.96
C GLY A 219 2.98 16.04 5.85
N ASP A 220 1.70 16.21 6.22
CA ASP A 220 0.62 16.39 5.26
C ASP A 220 0.67 17.78 4.60
N LEU A 221 0.05 17.86 3.42
CA LEU A 221 0.06 19.08 2.59
C LEU A 221 -1.22 19.90 2.69
N GLN A 222 -2.10 19.67 3.67
CA GLN A 222 -3.37 20.39 3.78
C GLN A 222 -3.21 21.92 3.83
N LYS A 223 -2.17 22.38 4.53
CA LYS A 223 -1.89 23.83 4.69
C LYS A 223 -0.96 24.39 3.63
N THR A 224 -0.25 23.55 2.92
CA THR A 224 0.74 23.92 1.89
C THR A 224 0.63 23.02 0.67
N PRO A 225 -0.50 23.07 -0.05
CA PRO A 225 -0.75 22.18 -1.18
C PRO A 225 0.32 22.28 -2.27
N LEU A 226 0.63 21.17 -2.87
CA LEU A 226 1.49 21.08 -4.03
C LEU A 226 0.62 21.07 -5.30
N VAL A 227 0.75 22.11 -6.12
CA VAL A 227 -0.01 22.27 -7.36
C VAL A 227 0.85 21.77 -8.52
N LEU A 228 0.33 20.77 -9.23
CA LEU A 228 1.01 20.08 -10.34
C LEU A 228 0.31 20.39 -11.66
N GLU A 229 1.03 20.95 -12.61
CA GLU A 229 0.55 21.11 -13.98
C GLU A 229 1.02 19.91 -14.81
N ILE A 230 0.08 19.16 -15.37
CA ILE A 230 0.35 17.92 -16.11
C ILE A 230 -0.14 18.10 -17.55
N LYS A 231 0.71 17.73 -18.50
CA LYS A 231 0.38 17.75 -19.93
C LYS A 231 0.87 16.47 -20.63
N ALA A 232 -0.02 15.86 -21.37
CA ALA A 232 0.26 14.60 -22.07
C ALA A 232 0.81 13.50 -21.14
N GLY A 233 0.35 13.46 -19.90
CA GLY A 233 0.77 12.48 -18.89
C GLY A 233 2.12 12.78 -18.24
N ARG A 234 2.71 13.97 -18.46
CA ARG A 234 4.01 14.35 -17.86
C ARG A 234 3.89 15.61 -17.03
N LEU A 235 4.59 15.65 -15.92
CA LEU A 235 4.71 16.82 -15.06
C LEU A 235 5.41 17.95 -15.82
N GLN A 236 4.75 19.09 -15.94
CA GLN A 236 5.29 20.28 -16.59
C GLN A 236 5.76 21.33 -15.59
N LYS A 237 5.12 21.34 -14.42
CA LYS A 237 5.43 22.30 -13.37
C LYS A 237 4.90 21.81 -12.04
N ALA A 238 5.64 22.06 -10.98
CA ALA A 238 5.22 21.92 -9.61
C ALA A 238 5.30 23.29 -8.93
N THR A 239 4.29 23.67 -8.13
CA THR A 239 4.26 24.95 -7.42
C THR A 239 3.77 24.72 -6.01
N CYS A 240 4.46 25.30 -5.03
CA CYS A 240 4.11 25.25 -3.63
C CYS A 240 4.58 26.54 -2.93
N ASP A 241 3.89 26.96 -1.86
CA ASP A 241 4.35 28.07 -1.02
C ASP A 241 5.68 27.72 -0.31
N ARG A 242 5.89 26.44 0.00
CA ARG A 242 7.17 25.92 0.49
C ARG A 242 8.13 25.67 -0.66
N LYS A 243 9.08 26.57 -0.87
CA LYS A 243 10.02 26.50 -2.00
C LYS A 243 11.03 25.35 -1.90
N ASP A 244 11.33 24.91 -0.70
CA ASP A 244 12.15 23.72 -0.44
C ASP A 244 11.44 22.44 -0.90
N LEU A 245 10.16 22.27 -0.57
CA LEU A 245 9.34 21.15 -1.06
C LEU A 245 9.16 21.20 -2.59
N GLU A 246 8.84 22.37 -3.15
CA GLU A 246 8.68 22.54 -4.60
C GLU A 246 9.93 22.06 -5.37
N ALA A 247 11.10 22.52 -4.94
CA ALA A 247 12.36 22.19 -5.60
C ALA A 247 12.73 20.69 -5.44
N GLU A 248 12.50 20.14 -4.25
CA GLU A 248 12.79 18.73 -3.99
C GLU A 248 11.85 17.81 -4.74
N PHE A 249 10.54 18.10 -4.76
CA PHE A 249 9.57 17.33 -5.52
C PHE A 249 9.87 17.36 -7.02
N TRP A 250 10.21 18.54 -7.55
CA TRP A 250 10.62 18.66 -8.94
C TRP A 250 11.83 17.78 -9.27
N SER A 251 12.88 17.85 -8.44
CA SER A 251 14.08 17.03 -8.64
C SER A 251 13.77 15.53 -8.53
N TYR A 252 12.93 15.14 -7.58
CA TYR A 252 12.52 13.75 -7.38
C TYR A 252 11.80 13.18 -8.60
N CYS A 253 10.90 13.97 -9.20
CA CYS A 253 10.18 13.58 -10.42
C CYS A 253 11.04 13.71 -11.70
N HIS A 254 12.33 14.03 -11.60
CA HIS A 254 13.26 14.14 -12.75
C HIS A 254 14.57 13.39 -12.49
N THR A 255 14.52 12.29 -11.72
CA THR A 255 15.70 11.45 -11.44
C THR A 255 16.09 10.56 -12.60
N ASP A 256 15.14 10.20 -13.45
CA ASP A 256 15.35 9.43 -14.67
C ASP A 256 14.34 9.83 -15.79
N GLU A 257 14.39 9.15 -16.92
CA GLU A 257 13.62 9.50 -18.14
C GLU A 257 12.09 9.45 -17.95
N ASN A 258 11.58 8.62 -17.02
CA ASN A 258 10.15 8.38 -16.82
C ASN A 258 9.63 8.81 -15.46
N SER A 259 10.49 9.33 -14.57
CA SER A 259 10.10 9.76 -13.22
C SER A 259 9.05 10.89 -13.21
N ASP A 260 8.93 11.67 -14.28
CA ASP A 260 7.95 12.75 -14.45
C ASP A 260 6.61 12.29 -15.05
N ARG A 261 6.52 11.00 -15.44
CA ARG A 261 5.31 10.43 -16.05
C ARG A 261 4.30 10.02 -15.00
N VAL A 262 3.02 10.28 -15.24
CA VAL A 262 1.93 9.70 -14.45
C VAL A 262 1.82 8.21 -14.80
N GLY A 263 2.28 7.36 -13.91
CA GLY A 263 2.24 5.90 -14.02
C GLY A 263 0.97 5.30 -13.45
N GLU A 264 0.32 5.99 -12.49
CA GLU A 264 -0.90 5.52 -11.86
C GLU A 264 -1.90 6.64 -11.64
N LEU A 265 -3.18 6.31 -11.84
CA LEU A 265 -4.34 7.06 -11.36
C LEU A 265 -5.21 6.09 -10.55
N ALA A 266 -5.51 6.46 -9.33
CA ALA A 266 -6.20 5.61 -8.38
C ALA A 266 -7.31 6.33 -7.62
N PHE A 267 -8.23 5.52 -7.09
CA PHE A 267 -9.32 5.93 -6.20
C PHE A 267 -9.22 5.18 -4.89
N GLY A 268 -9.06 5.90 -3.78
CA GLY A 268 -9.23 5.33 -2.45
C GLY A 268 -10.70 4.96 -2.21
N THR A 269 -10.93 3.78 -1.67
CA THR A 269 -12.28 3.22 -1.45
C THR A 269 -12.54 2.78 0.00
N ASN A 270 -11.62 3.05 0.92
CA ASN A 270 -11.78 2.69 2.32
C ASN A 270 -12.55 3.79 3.07
N LEU A 271 -13.89 3.72 3.03
CA LEU A 271 -14.79 4.67 3.70
C LEU A 271 -14.71 4.63 5.23
N SER A 272 -13.98 3.69 5.82
CA SER A 272 -13.76 3.65 7.27
C SER A 272 -12.65 4.61 7.73
N LEU A 273 -11.88 5.15 6.79
CA LEU A 273 -10.85 6.14 7.07
C LEU A 273 -11.45 7.54 6.98
N SER A 274 -11.21 8.36 8.01
CA SER A 274 -11.67 9.75 8.08
C SER A 274 -10.53 10.74 8.05
N ASP A 275 -9.34 10.33 8.51
CA ASP A 275 -8.22 11.22 8.75
C ASP A 275 -6.93 10.67 8.16
N MET A 276 -6.09 11.57 7.66
CA MET A 276 -4.72 11.26 7.28
C MET A 276 -3.85 11.09 8.51
N ILE A 277 -2.91 10.15 8.45
CA ILE A 277 -1.93 9.90 9.51
C ILE A 277 -0.48 10.17 9.07
N GLY A 278 -0.29 10.62 7.82
CA GLY A 278 1.03 10.87 7.26
C GLY A 278 1.80 9.59 6.87
N VAL A 279 1.10 8.48 6.69
CA VAL A 279 1.69 7.21 6.23
C VAL A 279 1.01 6.78 4.95
N LEU A 280 1.77 6.73 3.85
CA LEU A 280 1.25 6.47 2.52
C LEU A 280 0.44 5.18 2.45
N LEU A 281 0.92 4.10 3.07
CA LEU A 281 0.24 2.80 3.07
C LEU A 281 -1.25 2.87 3.46
N GLN A 282 -1.63 3.79 4.36
CA GLN A 282 -3.03 4.02 4.73
C GLN A 282 -3.66 5.18 3.96
N ASP A 283 -2.94 6.30 3.83
CA ASP A 283 -3.54 7.55 3.37
C ASP A 283 -3.98 7.49 1.91
N GLU A 284 -3.32 6.70 1.06
CA GLU A 284 -3.75 6.45 -0.32
C GLU A 284 -5.07 5.66 -0.42
N LYS A 285 -5.53 5.03 0.68
CA LYS A 285 -6.81 4.30 0.74
C LYS A 285 -7.98 5.18 1.16
N LEU A 286 -7.72 6.42 1.64
CA LEU A 286 -8.76 7.41 1.92
C LEU A 286 -9.61 7.68 0.67
N PRO A 287 -10.93 7.91 0.83
CA PRO A 287 -11.78 8.29 -0.28
C PRO A 287 -11.27 9.55 -1.00
N GLY A 288 -10.84 9.39 -2.22
CA GLY A 288 -10.24 10.46 -3.01
C GLY A 288 -9.56 9.94 -4.27
N VAL A 289 -8.85 10.82 -4.95
CA VAL A 289 -8.03 10.47 -6.13
C VAL A 289 -6.57 10.70 -5.80
N HIS A 290 -5.71 9.75 -6.14
CA HIS A 290 -4.28 9.94 -6.09
C HIS A 290 -3.60 9.61 -7.42
N LEU A 291 -2.42 10.18 -7.60
CA LEU A 291 -1.55 9.95 -8.76
C LEU A 291 -0.19 9.46 -8.27
N ALA A 292 0.39 8.47 -8.96
CA ALA A 292 1.79 8.15 -8.79
C ALA A 292 2.58 8.50 -10.05
N PHE A 293 3.79 9.04 -9.84
CA PHE A 293 4.72 9.35 -10.92
C PHE A 293 5.78 8.26 -11.02
N GLY A 294 6.20 7.95 -12.25
CA GLY A 294 7.18 6.93 -12.58
C GLY A 294 6.67 5.94 -13.63
N ASP A 295 7.47 4.91 -13.88
CA ASP A 295 7.05 3.80 -14.75
C ASP A 295 5.97 2.96 -14.06
N PRO A 296 4.90 2.59 -14.79
CA PRO A 296 3.80 1.80 -14.27
C PRO A 296 4.16 0.35 -14.00
#